data_fd467e458d4ad2032e3e901650d58537
#
_entry.id   fd467e458d4ad2032e3e901650d58537
#
_cell.length_a   1.000
_cell.length_b   1.000
_cell.length_c   1.000
_cell.angle_alpha   90.00
_cell.angle_beta   90.00
_cell.angle_gamma   90.00
#
_symmetry.space_group_name_H-M   'P 1'
#
loop_
_entity.id
_entity.type
_entity.pdbx_description
1 polymer ?
#
loop_
_entity_poly.entity_id
_entity_poly.type
_entity_poly.pdbx_seq_one_letter_code
_entity_poly.pdbx_strand_id
1 'polypeptide(L)'
;MPFGTEAAMERDKNQLISVPVKEQPQLPYLAAINPTGQKTLMEKLGILSDAAKYDVSCSSSGVGRKGDGTGIGNTVAGGICHSFGADGRCISLLKILFTNECIYDCKYCINRRSNDVPRASFTPDEICELTIQFYRRNYIEGLFLSSGILHNPDYTMELIYEAVYKLRTLYRFQGYIHVKAIPGANPLLVQRLGMLADRMSVNLELPTAEGLSRLAPNKHRKNILTPMRQIQRGITQNKEEIAVYRHASSFVPAGQSTQMIVGATPESDYQIMMVAENLYRKFELKRVYYSAFVSVNADKELPALPGGPPLLREHRLYQADWLLRFYGFEADELLSEQKPNFNVLLDPKADWALRHLELFPVEINRADYRMILRVPGIGVKSAQRIVRARKNGALAFEDLKKIGVTLKRALYFITCSGKMMYPTKIEEDYITRNLISNKEKLPFGADGMTYKQLSLFDDDMPGWQKIAGGTL
;
A
#
# COMPACT_ATOMS: atom_id res chain seq x y z
N MET A 1 -2.52 -76.28 -21.94
CA MET A 1 -1.33 -76.29 -22.84
C MET A 1 -1.55 -75.19 -23.87
N PRO A 2 -0.52 -74.41 -24.27
CA PRO A 2 0.58 -73.84 -23.49
C PRO A 2 0.58 -72.28 -23.65
N PHE A 3 1.06 -71.63 -22.69
CA PHE A 3 2.17 -70.67 -22.63
C PHE A 3 2.42 -69.76 -23.86
N GLY A 4 2.24 -68.47 -23.71
CA GLY A 4 2.76 -67.42 -24.57
C GLY A 4 3.30 -66.29 -23.69
N THR A 5 4.56 -66.08 -23.76
CA THR A 5 5.49 -65.26 -23.01
C THR A 5 5.19 -63.76 -23.08
N GLU A 6 5.25 -63.11 -21.93
CA GLU A 6 5.39 -61.64 -21.77
C GLU A 6 6.73 -61.18 -22.37
N ALA A 7 6.66 -60.20 -23.27
CA ALA A 7 7.81 -59.40 -23.69
C ALA A 7 7.70 -58.04 -22.99
N ALA A 8 8.59 -57.82 -22.03
CA ALA A 8 8.79 -56.53 -21.35
C ALA A 8 9.30 -55.51 -22.36
N MET A 9 8.55 -54.41 -22.54
CA MET A 9 8.98 -53.19 -23.22
C MET A 9 9.66 -52.28 -22.22
N GLU A 10 10.99 -52.36 -22.16
CA GLU A 10 11.82 -51.30 -21.54
C GLU A 10 11.61 -50.01 -22.30
N ARG A 11 10.98 -49.01 -21.64
CA ARG A 11 10.91 -47.67 -22.15
C ARG A 11 12.20 -46.92 -21.80
N ASP A 12 12.97 -46.67 -22.84
CA ASP A 12 14.17 -45.86 -22.87
C ASP A 12 13.88 -44.44 -22.36
N LYS A 13 14.32 -44.16 -21.14
CA LYS A 13 14.24 -42.84 -20.50
C LYS A 13 15.52 -42.09 -20.80
N ASN A 14 15.76 -41.58 -22.00
CA ASN A 14 16.73 -40.52 -22.27
C ASN A 14 16.74 -40.11 -23.75
N GLN A 15 15.67 -39.49 -24.22
CA GLN A 15 15.75 -38.60 -25.38
C GLN A 15 15.21 -37.25 -24.97
N LEU A 16 16.07 -36.44 -24.33
CA LEU A 16 15.93 -35.00 -24.30
C LEU A 16 16.08 -34.53 -25.76
N ILE A 17 14.94 -34.22 -26.37
CA ILE A 17 14.90 -33.53 -27.66
C ILE A 17 15.46 -32.13 -27.37
N SER A 18 16.71 -31.90 -27.72
CA SER A 18 17.33 -30.58 -27.77
C SER A 18 16.64 -29.77 -28.88
N VAL A 19 15.66 -28.96 -28.52
CA VAL A 19 15.15 -27.91 -29.40
C VAL A 19 16.29 -26.92 -29.63
N PRO A 20 16.69 -26.67 -30.90
CA PRO A 20 17.76 -25.69 -31.15
C PRO A 20 17.34 -24.35 -30.61
N VAL A 21 18.08 -23.82 -29.65
CA VAL A 21 17.98 -22.45 -29.15
C VAL A 21 18.30 -21.57 -30.34
N LYS A 22 17.27 -20.97 -30.97
CA LYS A 22 17.50 -19.90 -31.93
C LYS A 22 18.37 -18.88 -31.23
N GLU A 23 19.51 -18.55 -31.81
CA GLU A 23 20.40 -17.51 -31.35
C GLU A 23 19.57 -16.25 -31.06
N GLN A 24 19.55 -15.88 -29.78
CA GLN A 24 18.88 -14.64 -29.35
C GLN A 24 19.70 -13.48 -29.92
N PRO A 25 19.07 -12.46 -30.50
CA PRO A 25 19.82 -11.30 -30.99
C PRO A 25 20.63 -10.72 -29.83
N GLN A 26 21.95 -10.65 -30.02
CA GLN A 26 22.84 -9.95 -29.11
C GLN A 26 22.41 -8.49 -29.11
N LEU A 27 21.92 -8.00 -27.97
CA LEU A 27 21.55 -6.60 -27.82
C LEU A 27 22.79 -5.72 -27.99
N PRO A 28 22.76 -4.74 -28.90
CA PRO A 28 23.83 -3.78 -29.00
C PRO A 28 23.94 -2.98 -27.68
N TYR A 29 25.17 -2.79 -27.29
CA TYR A 29 25.60 -2.00 -26.14
C TYR A 29 24.80 -0.69 -26.04
N LEU A 30 24.18 -0.42 -24.87
CA LEU A 30 23.26 0.68 -24.57
C LEU A 30 23.83 2.11 -24.67
N ALA A 31 24.81 2.35 -25.52
CA ALA A 31 25.49 3.63 -25.73
C ALA A 31 25.44 4.10 -27.20
N ALA A 32 24.35 3.84 -27.92
CA ALA A 32 24.18 4.46 -29.24
C ALA A 32 23.50 5.81 -29.06
N ILE A 33 24.25 6.90 -29.33
CA ILE A 33 23.73 8.26 -29.51
C ILE A 33 22.73 8.21 -30.66
N ASN A 34 21.46 8.48 -30.33
CA ASN A 34 20.37 8.41 -31.29
C ASN A 34 20.33 9.69 -32.12
N PRO A 35 20.61 9.65 -33.43
CA PRO A 35 20.69 10.85 -34.28
C PRO A 35 19.32 11.50 -34.57
N THR A 36 18.21 10.91 -34.10
CA THR A 36 16.83 11.34 -34.41
C THR A 36 16.17 12.21 -33.34
N GLY A 37 16.87 12.65 -32.30
CA GLY A 37 16.30 13.45 -31.20
C GLY A 37 15.30 12.67 -30.30
N GLN A 38 15.14 11.37 -30.50
CA GLN A 38 14.32 10.52 -29.62
C GLN A 38 15.10 10.17 -28.35
N LYS A 39 14.38 10.21 -27.21
CA LYS A 39 14.97 9.83 -25.91
C LYS A 39 15.37 8.36 -25.92
N THR A 40 16.56 8.07 -25.41
CA THR A 40 17.04 6.70 -25.20
C THR A 40 16.19 5.98 -24.12
N LEU A 41 16.24 4.66 -24.12
CA LEU A 41 15.53 3.84 -23.14
C LEU A 41 15.92 4.20 -21.69
N MET A 42 17.18 4.52 -21.43
CA MET A 42 17.67 4.93 -20.11
C MET A 42 17.21 6.33 -19.71
N GLU A 43 17.13 7.27 -20.64
CA GLU A 43 16.57 8.61 -20.38
C GLU A 43 15.07 8.52 -20.08
N LYS A 44 14.32 7.72 -20.84
CA LYS A 44 12.91 7.43 -20.55
C LYS A 44 12.74 6.80 -19.16
N LEU A 45 13.58 5.82 -18.81
CA LEU A 45 13.57 5.18 -17.50
C LEU A 45 13.81 6.20 -16.37
N GLY A 46 14.77 7.09 -16.52
CA GLY A 46 15.04 8.16 -15.56
C GLY A 46 13.80 9.03 -15.32
N ILE A 47 13.19 9.54 -16.39
CA ILE A 47 11.99 10.40 -16.32
C ILE A 47 10.81 9.67 -15.70
N LEU A 48 10.50 8.46 -16.17
CA LEU A 48 9.29 7.74 -15.81
C LEU A 48 9.36 7.03 -14.44
N SER A 49 10.55 6.65 -14.00
CA SER A 49 10.74 6.17 -12.63
C SER A 49 10.69 7.31 -11.61
N ASP A 50 11.20 8.48 -11.95
CA ASP A 50 11.11 9.69 -11.12
C ASP A 50 9.68 10.16 -10.98
N ALA A 51 8.93 10.22 -12.07
CA ALA A 51 7.49 10.51 -12.06
C ALA A 51 6.68 9.51 -11.25
N ALA A 52 7.09 8.25 -11.16
CA ALA A 52 6.43 7.20 -10.39
C ALA A 52 6.61 7.31 -8.86
N LYS A 53 7.50 8.15 -8.34
CA LYS A 53 7.71 8.35 -6.89
C LYS A 53 6.45 8.79 -6.17
N TYR A 54 5.66 9.64 -6.80
CA TYR A 54 4.43 10.20 -6.22
C TYR A 54 3.27 9.22 -6.16
N ASP A 55 3.46 8.01 -6.67
CA ASP A 55 2.51 6.92 -6.58
C ASP A 55 2.85 6.01 -5.40
N VAL A 56 2.15 6.15 -4.26
CA VAL A 56 2.52 5.54 -2.97
C VAL A 56 1.96 4.13 -2.79
N SER A 57 1.61 3.43 -3.84
CA SER A 57 1.08 2.06 -3.73
C SER A 57 2.12 1.00 -3.31
N CYS A 58 3.33 1.41 -2.93
CA CYS A 58 4.36 0.57 -2.31
C CYS A 58 5.44 1.44 -1.65
N SER A 59 6.17 0.89 -0.69
CA SER A 59 7.29 1.57 -0.04
C SER A 59 8.54 1.53 -0.93
N SER A 60 8.99 2.69 -1.43
CA SER A 60 10.29 2.85 -2.11
C SER A 60 11.33 3.32 -1.10
N SER A 61 12.60 2.92 -1.27
CA SER A 61 13.69 3.29 -0.36
C SER A 61 14.04 4.78 -0.37
N GLY A 62 13.71 5.51 -1.44
CA GLY A 62 13.90 6.95 -1.56
C GLY A 62 15.36 7.44 -1.51
N VAL A 63 16.33 6.54 -1.42
CA VAL A 63 17.76 6.88 -1.26
C VAL A 63 18.46 6.85 -2.61
N GLY A 64 19.03 8.01 -3.02
CA GLY A 64 19.93 8.13 -4.16
C GLY A 64 21.34 8.41 -3.67
N ARG A 65 22.32 7.62 -4.12
CA ARG A 65 23.75 7.85 -3.89
C ARG A 65 24.52 7.61 -5.17
N LYS A 66 25.16 8.65 -5.66
CA LYS A 66 26.09 8.52 -6.81
C LYS A 66 27.44 8.06 -6.26
N GLY A 67 27.99 6.98 -6.82
CA GLY A 67 29.34 6.55 -6.47
C GLY A 67 30.37 7.60 -6.94
N ASP A 68 31.35 7.86 -6.11
CA ASP A 68 32.49 8.78 -6.35
C ASP A 68 33.66 8.10 -7.06
N GLY A 69 33.48 6.83 -7.44
CA GLY A 69 34.55 6.04 -8.10
C GLY A 69 35.54 5.37 -7.14
N THR A 70 35.45 5.63 -5.83
CA THR A 70 36.35 5.03 -4.82
C THR A 70 35.81 3.75 -4.18
N GLY A 71 34.53 3.45 -4.40
CA GLY A 71 33.80 2.28 -3.85
C GLY A 71 33.00 1.51 -4.89
N ILE A 72 32.41 0.37 -4.49
CA ILE A 72 31.58 -0.46 -5.35
C ILE A 72 30.10 -0.10 -5.14
N GLY A 73 29.38 0.22 -6.23
CA GLY A 73 27.93 0.37 -6.28
C GLY A 73 27.42 1.81 -6.34
N ASN A 74 26.30 1.96 -7.02
CA ASN A 74 25.48 3.18 -7.09
C ASN A 74 24.08 2.87 -6.57
N THR A 75 23.45 3.84 -5.90
CA THR A 75 22.04 3.72 -5.51
C THR A 75 21.23 4.76 -6.27
N VAL A 76 20.22 4.31 -7.01
CA VAL A 76 19.27 5.18 -7.70
C VAL A 76 18.00 5.26 -6.87
N ALA A 77 17.53 6.46 -6.58
CA ALA A 77 16.38 6.71 -5.70
C ALA A 77 15.02 6.30 -6.29
N GLY A 78 14.96 5.89 -7.55
CA GLY A 78 13.73 5.58 -8.26
C GLY A 78 13.73 4.20 -8.92
N GLY A 79 12.53 3.71 -9.24
CA GLY A 79 12.34 2.56 -10.11
C GLY A 79 12.21 1.21 -9.41
N ILE A 80 12.71 1.02 -8.20
CA ILE A 80 12.53 -0.25 -7.47
C ILE A 80 11.75 0.01 -6.19
N CYS A 81 10.65 -0.70 -6.01
CA CYS A 81 9.84 -0.67 -4.81
C CYS A 81 9.72 -2.06 -4.19
N HIS A 82 9.29 -2.09 -2.94
CA HIS A 82 9.10 -3.32 -2.19
C HIS A 82 7.63 -3.56 -1.89
N SER A 83 7.16 -4.78 -2.15
CA SER A 83 5.86 -5.27 -1.75
C SER A 83 6.04 -6.51 -0.88
N PHE A 84 5.09 -6.77 0.03
CA PHE A 84 5.14 -7.97 0.86
C PHE A 84 4.17 -9.01 0.30
N GLY A 85 4.67 -10.22 0.08
CA GLY A 85 3.87 -11.39 -0.24
C GLY A 85 2.99 -11.82 0.94
N ALA A 86 2.03 -12.71 0.67
CA ALA A 86 1.17 -13.28 1.72
C ALA A 86 1.95 -14.09 2.77
N ASP A 87 3.09 -14.62 2.38
CA ASP A 87 4.05 -15.36 3.23
C ASP A 87 5.00 -14.45 4.03
N GLY A 88 4.87 -13.12 3.88
CA GLY A 88 5.71 -12.13 4.57
C GLY A 88 7.05 -11.85 3.90
N ARG A 89 7.36 -12.46 2.73
CA ARG A 89 8.57 -12.13 1.97
C ARG A 89 8.46 -10.74 1.35
N CYS A 90 9.58 -10.03 1.33
CA CYS A 90 9.72 -8.78 0.61
C CYS A 90 9.99 -9.08 -0.88
N ILE A 91 9.15 -8.56 -1.76
CA ILE A 91 9.25 -8.69 -3.21
C ILE A 91 9.71 -7.36 -3.79
N SER A 92 10.82 -7.36 -4.52
CA SER A 92 11.31 -6.19 -5.23
C SER A 92 10.62 -6.04 -6.59
N LEU A 93 10.06 -4.87 -6.87
CA LEU A 93 9.33 -4.59 -8.11
C LEU A 93 9.96 -3.44 -8.88
N LEU A 94 10.10 -3.58 -10.19
CA LEU A 94 10.32 -2.45 -11.07
C LEU A 94 9.05 -1.60 -11.10
N LYS A 95 9.10 -0.41 -10.52
CA LYS A 95 7.98 0.53 -10.46
C LYS A 95 8.20 1.67 -11.44
N ILE A 96 7.41 1.69 -12.50
CA ILE A 96 7.50 2.69 -13.56
C ILE A 96 6.13 3.14 -14.03
N LEU A 97 6.09 4.32 -14.64
CA LEU A 97 4.97 4.72 -15.47
C LEU A 97 5.20 4.23 -16.90
N PHE A 98 4.13 3.76 -17.56
CA PHE A 98 4.14 3.52 -18.99
C PHE A 98 4.38 4.84 -19.74
N THR A 99 3.68 5.90 -19.30
CA THR A 99 3.88 7.27 -19.75
C THR A 99 3.57 8.26 -18.64
N ASN A 100 4.23 9.41 -18.64
CA ASN A 100 3.86 10.57 -17.84
C ASN A 100 3.18 11.68 -18.68
N GLU A 101 2.95 11.46 -19.96
CA GLU A 101 2.03 12.25 -20.76
C GLU A 101 0.62 11.95 -20.30
N CYS A 102 -0.19 12.99 -20.06
CA CYS A 102 -1.53 12.82 -19.56
C CYS A 102 -2.46 13.89 -20.09
N ILE A 103 -3.64 13.47 -20.60
CA ILE A 103 -4.69 14.40 -21.05
C ILE A 103 -5.46 15.04 -19.90
N TYR A 104 -5.32 14.49 -18.66
CA TYR A 104 -6.01 15.00 -17.48
C TYR A 104 -5.20 16.10 -16.78
N ASP A 105 -5.92 16.98 -16.10
CA ASP A 105 -5.35 18.10 -15.38
C ASP A 105 -5.66 18.05 -13.87
N CYS A 106 -5.36 16.90 -13.23
CA CYS A 106 -5.57 16.72 -11.79
C CYS A 106 -4.65 17.63 -11.01
N LYS A 107 -5.19 18.53 -10.19
CA LYS A 107 -4.45 19.62 -9.52
C LYS A 107 -3.33 19.14 -8.60
N TYR A 108 -3.49 17.98 -7.98
CA TYR A 108 -2.49 17.37 -7.11
C TYR A 108 -1.38 16.60 -7.86
N CYS A 109 -1.50 16.40 -9.18
CA CYS A 109 -0.60 15.50 -9.90
C CYS A 109 0.56 16.28 -10.55
N ILE A 110 1.80 15.81 -10.35
CA ILE A 110 2.99 16.37 -11.01
C ILE A 110 2.91 16.22 -12.54
N ASN A 111 2.26 15.14 -13.02
CA ASN A 111 2.14 14.79 -14.43
C ASN A 111 0.87 15.36 -15.09
N ARG A 112 0.18 16.34 -14.46
CA ARG A 112 -0.98 16.98 -15.06
C ARG A 112 -0.62 17.65 -16.40
N ARG A 113 -1.60 17.77 -17.29
CA ARG A 113 -1.40 18.31 -18.64
C ARG A 113 -0.74 19.69 -18.65
N SER A 114 -1.15 20.56 -17.73
CA SER A 114 -0.70 21.95 -17.67
C SER A 114 0.71 22.15 -17.09
N ASN A 115 1.32 21.10 -16.52
CA ASN A 115 2.70 21.21 -16.00
C ASN A 115 3.73 21.06 -17.10
N ASP A 116 4.71 21.97 -17.08
CA ASP A 116 5.91 21.88 -17.91
C ASP A 116 6.97 21.01 -17.21
N VAL A 117 6.88 19.68 -17.45
CA VAL A 117 7.80 18.69 -16.93
C VAL A 117 8.30 17.80 -18.07
N PRO A 118 9.51 17.25 -17.97
CA PRO A 118 10.01 16.31 -18.98
C PRO A 118 9.03 15.16 -19.20
N ARG A 119 8.61 14.97 -20.45
CA ARG A 119 7.63 13.92 -20.84
C ARG A 119 8.35 12.79 -21.56
N ALA A 120 7.87 11.57 -21.29
CA ALA A 120 8.32 10.38 -21.99
C ALA A 120 7.21 9.33 -22.02
N SER A 121 7.28 8.45 -23.02
CA SER A 121 6.40 7.29 -23.16
C SER A 121 7.22 6.09 -23.58
N PHE A 122 6.99 4.95 -22.95
CA PHE A 122 7.52 3.69 -23.42
C PHE A 122 6.64 3.11 -24.52
N THR A 123 7.20 2.23 -25.32
CA THR A 123 6.45 1.27 -26.11
C THR A 123 6.21 -0.02 -25.29
N PRO A 124 5.23 -0.86 -25.65
CA PRO A 124 5.06 -2.18 -25.02
C PRO A 124 6.33 -3.03 -25.03
N ASP A 125 7.11 -2.98 -26.11
CA ASP A 125 8.36 -3.73 -26.25
C ASP A 125 9.45 -3.20 -25.33
N GLU A 126 9.58 -1.90 -25.15
CA GLU A 126 10.52 -1.28 -24.21
C GLU A 126 10.21 -1.67 -22.74
N ILE A 127 8.92 -1.75 -22.36
CA ILE A 127 8.50 -2.27 -21.05
C ILE A 127 8.92 -3.72 -20.86
N CYS A 128 8.72 -4.55 -21.90
CA CYS A 128 9.14 -5.95 -21.87
C CYS A 128 10.64 -6.08 -21.73
N GLU A 129 11.40 -5.35 -22.52
CA GLU A 129 12.87 -5.36 -22.50
C GLU A 129 13.39 -4.98 -21.11
N LEU A 130 12.97 -3.84 -20.57
CA LEU A 130 13.36 -3.38 -19.23
C LEU A 130 13.04 -4.43 -18.16
N THR A 131 11.82 -4.95 -18.16
CA THR A 131 11.37 -5.93 -17.16
C THR A 131 12.23 -7.19 -17.19
N ILE A 132 12.46 -7.73 -18.38
CA ILE A 132 13.25 -8.97 -18.55
C ILE A 132 14.72 -8.74 -18.23
N GLN A 133 15.31 -7.62 -18.64
CA GLN A 133 16.69 -7.28 -18.32
C GLN A 133 16.94 -7.12 -16.82
N PHE A 134 16.05 -6.43 -16.12
CA PHE A 134 16.16 -6.24 -14.67
C PHE A 134 15.91 -7.55 -13.91
N TYR A 135 14.98 -8.37 -14.37
CA TYR A 135 14.71 -9.68 -13.78
C TYR A 135 15.90 -10.64 -13.95
N ARG A 136 16.47 -10.74 -15.14
CA ARG A 136 17.64 -11.60 -15.41
C ARG A 136 18.87 -11.22 -14.58
N ARG A 137 19.00 -9.94 -14.21
CA ARG A 137 20.06 -9.44 -13.34
C ARG A 137 19.74 -9.55 -11.86
N ASN A 138 18.64 -10.18 -11.48
CA ASN A 138 18.16 -10.31 -10.10
C ASN A 138 17.94 -8.97 -9.38
N TYR A 139 17.66 -7.89 -10.10
CA TYR A 139 17.33 -6.59 -9.50
C TYR A 139 15.88 -6.53 -9.01
N ILE A 140 15.00 -7.29 -9.67
CA ILE A 140 13.56 -7.32 -9.39
C ILE A 140 13.02 -8.73 -9.46
N GLU A 141 11.90 -8.95 -8.77
CA GLU A 141 11.09 -10.17 -8.83
C GLU A 141 9.79 -9.95 -9.62
N GLY A 142 9.48 -8.70 -9.97
CA GLY A 142 8.26 -8.37 -10.68
C GLY A 142 8.20 -6.93 -11.18
N LEU A 143 7.04 -6.62 -11.79
CA LEU A 143 6.73 -5.32 -12.39
C LEU A 143 5.54 -4.68 -11.66
N PHE A 144 5.64 -3.39 -11.34
CA PHE A 144 4.50 -2.54 -11.01
C PHE A 144 4.35 -1.46 -12.08
N LEU A 145 3.31 -1.57 -12.89
CA LEU A 145 3.05 -0.70 -14.02
C LEU A 145 1.84 0.20 -13.77
N SER A 146 2.05 1.49 -13.85
CA SER A 146 1.03 2.53 -13.84
C SER A 146 1.19 3.44 -15.06
N SER A 147 0.31 4.42 -15.25
CA SER A 147 0.39 5.30 -16.43
C SER A 147 -0.31 6.64 -16.21
N GLY A 148 0.17 7.69 -16.88
CA GLY A 148 -0.67 8.79 -17.33
C GLY A 148 -1.68 8.29 -18.38
N ILE A 149 -2.55 9.17 -18.88
CA ILE A 149 -3.58 8.81 -19.86
C ILE A 149 -3.27 9.49 -21.18
N LEU A 150 -2.83 8.68 -22.16
CA LEU A 150 -2.63 9.10 -23.55
C LEU A 150 -3.98 9.09 -24.29
N HIS A 151 -4.20 10.01 -25.18
CA HIS A 151 -5.37 10.12 -26.06
C HIS A 151 -6.71 9.85 -25.38
N ASN A 152 -6.93 8.66 -24.84
CA ASN A 152 -8.10 8.25 -24.07
C ASN A 152 -7.79 7.05 -23.15
N PRO A 153 -8.70 6.69 -22.21
CA PRO A 153 -8.50 5.57 -21.30
C PRO A 153 -8.30 4.22 -21.99
N ASP A 154 -9.06 3.94 -23.05
CA ASP A 154 -9.01 2.65 -23.76
C ASP A 154 -7.69 2.47 -24.46
N TYR A 155 -7.22 3.46 -25.22
CA TYR A 155 -5.93 3.41 -25.90
C TYR A 155 -4.78 3.15 -24.92
N THR A 156 -4.78 3.86 -23.79
CA THR A 156 -3.74 3.66 -22.76
C THR A 156 -3.79 2.26 -22.16
N MET A 157 -5.01 1.75 -21.92
CA MET A 157 -5.22 0.43 -21.36
C MET A 157 -4.84 -0.68 -22.34
N GLU A 158 -5.04 -0.47 -23.65
CA GLU A 158 -4.60 -1.38 -24.73
C GLU A 158 -3.08 -1.53 -24.74
N LEU A 159 -2.34 -0.42 -24.65
CA LEU A 159 -0.88 -0.44 -24.61
C LEU A 159 -0.36 -1.18 -23.35
N ILE A 160 -0.97 -0.95 -22.19
CA ILE A 160 -0.66 -1.66 -20.96
C ILE A 160 -0.95 -3.16 -21.12
N TYR A 161 -2.11 -3.50 -21.68
CA TYR A 161 -2.50 -4.88 -21.95
C TYR A 161 -1.50 -5.56 -22.87
N GLU A 162 -1.11 -4.91 -23.98
CA GLU A 162 -0.13 -5.44 -24.93
C GLU A 162 1.20 -5.75 -24.26
N ALA A 163 1.72 -4.84 -23.43
CA ALA A 163 2.97 -5.06 -22.70
C ALA A 163 2.87 -6.27 -21.77
N VAL A 164 1.80 -6.37 -20.97
CA VAL A 164 1.61 -7.49 -20.04
C VAL A 164 1.35 -8.80 -20.78
N TYR A 165 0.60 -8.77 -21.87
CA TYR A 165 0.37 -9.93 -22.74
C TYR A 165 1.66 -10.44 -23.33
N LYS A 166 2.50 -9.59 -23.91
CA LYS A 166 3.83 -9.96 -24.43
C LYS A 166 4.71 -10.55 -23.34
N LEU A 167 4.75 -9.96 -22.14
CA LEU A 167 5.49 -10.50 -21.02
C LEU A 167 5.06 -11.92 -20.68
N ARG A 168 3.75 -12.19 -20.60
CA ARG A 168 3.22 -13.51 -20.23
C ARG A 168 3.37 -14.56 -21.34
N THR A 169 3.12 -14.16 -22.60
CA THR A 169 3.05 -15.11 -23.73
C THR A 169 4.39 -15.26 -24.45
N LEU A 170 5.00 -14.16 -24.91
CA LEU A 170 6.24 -14.21 -25.69
C LEU A 170 7.46 -14.46 -24.81
N TYR A 171 7.58 -13.72 -23.71
CA TYR A 171 8.72 -13.84 -22.79
C TYR A 171 8.51 -14.90 -21.73
N ARG A 172 7.30 -15.47 -21.59
CA ARG A 172 6.92 -16.45 -20.56
C ARG A 172 7.32 -16.03 -19.15
N PHE A 173 7.20 -14.72 -18.88
CA PHE A 173 7.57 -14.14 -17.61
C PHE A 173 6.61 -14.59 -16.51
N GLN A 174 7.13 -15.30 -15.50
CA GLN A 174 6.37 -15.83 -14.37
C GLN A 174 6.49 -14.96 -13.10
N GLY A 175 7.25 -13.86 -13.16
CA GLY A 175 7.38 -12.92 -12.05
C GLY A 175 6.08 -12.19 -11.75
N TYR A 176 6.03 -11.57 -10.58
CA TYR A 176 4.84 -10.85 -10.11
C TYR A 176 4.53 -9.62 -10.97
N ILE A 177 3.29 -9.45 -11.37
CA ILE A 177 2.82 -8.27 -12.13
C ILE A 177 1.68 -7.59 -11.38
N HIS A 178 1.90 -6.34 -10.97
CA HIS A 178 0.88 -5.45 -10.45
C HIS A 178 0.59 -4.34 -11.46
N VAL A 179 -0.66 -4.20 -11.86
CA VAL A 179 -1.08 -3.16 -12.80
C VAL A 179 -2.09 -2.22 -12.17
N LYS A 180 -1.92 -0.94 -12.44
CA LYS A 180 -2.92 0.06 -12.13
C LYS A 180 -3.87 0.22 -13.32
N ALA A 181 -5.11 -0.25 -13.17
CA ALA A 181 -6.13 -0.11 -14.20
C ALA A 181 -6.53 1.36 -14.38
N ILE A 182 -6.73 1.74 -15.63
CA ILE A 182 -7.10 3.11 -16.00
C ILE A 182 -8.61 3.32 -15.75
N PRO A 183 -9.01 4.31 -14.92
CA PRO A 183 -10.41 4.64 -14.70
C PRO A 183 -11.12 5.03 -16.01
N GLY A 184 -12.27 4.40 -16.27
CA GLY A 184 -13.06 4.67 -17.48
C GLY A 184 -12.66 3.84 -18.70
N ALA A 185 -11.67 2.96 -18.60
CA ALA A 185 -11.32 2.04 -19.67
C ALA A 185 -12.39 0.97 -19.89
N ASN A 186 -12.43 0.43 -21.12
CA ASN A 186 -13.36 -0.60 -21.56
C ASN A 186 -13.32 -1.81 -20.59
N PRO A 187 -14.48 -2.29 -20.10
CA PRO A 187 -14.58 -3.42 -19.21
C PRO A 187 -13.92 -4.70 -19.71
N LEU A 188 -13.94 -4.97 -21.01
CA LEU A 188 -13.28 -6.14 -21.59
C LEU A 188 -11.76 -6.08 -21.47
N LEU A 189 -11.16 -4.89 -21.58
CA LEU A 189 -9.73 -4.71 -21.38
C LEU A 189 -9.34 -4.94 -19.91
N VAL A 190 -10.15 -4.44 -18.97
CA VAL A 190 -9.96 -4.69 -17.53
C VAL A 190 -10.03 -6.19 -17.22
N GLN A 191 -11.00 -6.90 -17.80
CA GLN A 191 -11.15 -8.35 -17.62
C GLN A 191 -9.97 -9.13 -18.20
N ARG A 192 -9.57 -8.85 -19.44
CA ARG A 192 -8.44 -9.51 -20.10
C ARG A 192 -7.14 -9.28 -19.34
N LEU A 193 -6.91 -8.07 -18.88
CA LEU A 193 -5.73 -7.74 -18.09
C LEU A 193 -5.73 -8.47 -16.74
N GLY A 194 -6.91 -8.64 -16.11
CA GLY A 194 -7.06 -9.37 -14.85
C GLY A 194 -6.67 -10.85 -14.94
N MET A 195 -6.76 -11.47 -16.13
CA MET A 195 -6.29 -12.84 -16.38
C MET A 195 -4.76 -12.94 -16.45
N LEU A 196 -4.07 -11.82 -16.63
CA LEU A 196 -2.62 -11.78 -16.83
C LEU A 196 -1.87 -11.19 -15.62
N ALA A 197 -2.53 -10.32 -14.86
CA ALA A 197 -1.94 -9.62 -13.71
C ALA A 197 -2.18 -10.40 -12.41
N ASP A 198 -1.18 -10.40 -11.52
CA ASP A 198 -1.33 -10.97 -10.18
C ASP A 198 -2.13 -10.07 -9.27
N ARG A 199 -1.95 -8.75 -9.38
CA ARG A 199 -2.71 -7.73 -8.65
C ARG A 199 -3.16 -6.62 -9.57
N MET A 200 -4.35 -6.12 -9.32
CA MET A 200 -4.83 -4.89 -9.93
C MET A 200 -5.16 -3.85 -8.87
N SER A 201 -4.97 -2.59 -9.21
CA SER A 201 -5.41 -1.46 -8.39
C SER A 201 -6.13 -0.43 -9.24
N VAL A 202 -7.11 0.23 -8.62
CA VAL A 202 -7.78 1.41 -9.18
C VAL A 202 -7.73 2.46 -8.09
N ASN A 203 -7.10 3.60 -8.35
CA ASN A 203 -6.98 4.64 -7.34
C ASN A 203 -8.31 5.34 -7.11
N LEU A 204 -8.76 5.39 -5.84
CA LEU A 204 -9.90 6.21 -5.44
C LEU A 204 -9.55 7.70 -5.48
N GLU A 205 -8.29 8.04 -5.27
CA GLU A 205 -7.66 9.36 -5.20
C GLU A 205 -8.11 10.16 -3.96
N LEU A 206 -9.38 10.53 -3.88
CA LEU A 206 -9.94 11.35 -2.81
C LEU A 206 -11.14 10.67 -2.15
N PRO A 207 -11.35 10.86 -0.85
CA PRO A 207 -12.41 10.17 -0.10
C PRO A 207 -13.82 10.54 -0.57
N THR A 208 -14.03 11.80 -1.00
CA THR A 208 -15.34 12.35 -1.37
C THR A 208 -15.48 12.59 -2.86
N ALA A 209 -16.72 12.58 -3.35
CA ALA A 209 -17.02 12.93 -4.74
C ALA A 209 -16.81 14.43 -5.00
N GLU A 210 -17.04 15.26 -4.01
CA GLU A 210 -16.84 16.70 -4.08
C GLU A 210 -15.35 17.04 -4.21
N GLY A 211 -14.51 16.48 -3.33
CA GLY A 211 -13.05 16.61 -3.43
C GLY A 211 -12.53 16.15 -4.79
N LEU A 212 -13.04 15.01 -5.28
CA LEU A 212 -12.65 14.47 -6.58
C LEU A 212 -13.03 15.43 -7.73
N SER A 213 -14.26 15.94 -7.75
CA SER A 213 -14.71 16.87 -8.81
C SER A 213 -13.93 18.17 -8.83
N ARG A 214 -13.53 18.67 -7.63
CA ARG A 214 -12.75 19.90 -7.49
C ARG A 214 -11.29 19.73 -7.91
N LEU A 215 -10.63 18.68 -7.44
CA LEU A 215 -9.19 18.50 -7.66
C LEU A 215 -8.82 17.61 -8.86
N ALA A 216 -9.75 16.83 -9.38
CA ALA A 216 -9.58 15.97 -10.54
C ALA A 216 -10.80 16.00 -11.45
N PRO A 217 -11.10 17.14 -12.10
CA PRO A 217 -12.37 17.36 -12.82
C PRO A 217 -12.63 16.36 -13.97
N ASN A 218 -11.58 15.77 -14.51
CA ASN A 218 -11.70 14.75 -15.55
C ASN A 218 -11.98 13.33 -15.00
N LYS A 219 -11.96 13.15 -13.67
CA LYS A 219 -12.23 11.86 -13.02
C LYS A 219 -13.60 11.87 -12.37
N HIS A 220 -14.43 10.91 -12.74
CA HIS A 220 -15.75 10.73 -12.14
C HIS A 220 -15.75 9.50 -11.23
N ARG A 221 -16.40 9.60 -10.08
CA ARG A 221 -16.48 8.49 -9.10
C ARG A 221 -17.01 7.19 -9.73
N LYS A 222 -17.98 7.29 -10.64
CA LYS A 222 -18.51 6.15 -11.39
C LYS A 222 -17.41 5.41 -12.17
N ASN A 223 -16.54 6.17 -12.86
CA ASN A 223 -15.45 5.60 -13.67
C ASN A 223 -14.38 4.89 -12.82
N ILE A 224 -14.28 5.23 -11.53
CA ILE A 224 -13.39 4.57 -10.58
C ILE A 224 -14.06 3.34 -9.96
N LEU A 225 -15.29 3.47 -9.47
CA LEU A 225 -15.97 2.39 -8.76
C LEU A 225 -16.45 1.25 -9.69
N THR A 226 -16.73 1.55 -10.95
CA THR A 226 -17.17 0.52 -11.93
C THR A 226 -16.08 -0.55 -12.15
N PRO A 227 -14.84 -0.20 -12.53
CA PRO A 227 -13.78 -1.21 -12.66
C PRO A 227 -13.44 -1.89 -11.33
N MET A 228 -13.53 -1.19 -10.20
CA MET A 228 -13.33 -1.83 -8.89
C MET A 228 -14.35 -2.95 -8.62
N ARG A 229 -15.64 -2.72 -8.93
CA ARG A 229 -16.69 -3.75 -8.82
C ARG A 229 -16.48 -4.89 -9.79
N GLN A 230 -16.06 -4.58 -11.01
CA GLN A 230 -15.78 -5.59 -12.02
C GLN A 230 -14.65 -6.51 -11.58
N ILE A 231 -13.54 -5.95 -11.08
CA ILE A 231 -12.41 -6.74 -10.57
C ILE A 231 -12.86 -7.58 -9.38
N GLN A 232 -13.63 -7.03 -8.44
CA GLN A 232 -14.14 -7.76 -7.28
C GLN A 232 -15.03 -8.96 -7.73
N ARG A 233 -15.97 -8.73 -8.66
CA ARG A 233 -16.81 -9.81 -9.20
C ARG A 233 -15.99 -10.88 -9.90
N GLY A 234 -15.00 -10.50 -10.72
CA GLY A 234 -14.10 -11.44 -11.36
C GLY A 234 -13.29 -12.29 -10.37
N ILE A 235 -12.81 -11.69 -9.28
CA ILE A 235 -12.11 -12.41 -8.20
C ILE A 235 -13.06 -13.40 -7.51
N THR A 236 -14.30 -13.00 -7.21
CA THR A 236 -15.28 -13.87 -6.55
C THR A 236 -15.65 -15.04 -7.46
N GLN A 237 -16.01 -14.76 -8.71
CA GLN A 237 -16.32 -15.79 -9.71
C GLN A 237 -15.14 -16.76 -9.89
N ASN A 238 -13.91 -16.25 -9.98
CA ASN A 238 -12.74 -17.09 -10.15
C ASN A 238 -12.46 -18.00 -8.93
N LYS A 239 -12.74 -17.55 -7.71
CA LYS A 239 -12.68 -18.41 -6.52
C LYS A 239 -13.66 -19.56 -6.60
N GLU A 240 -14.88 -19.31 -7.09
CA GLU A 240 -15.90 -20.33 -7.30
C GLU A 240 -15.48 -21.31 -8.41
N GLU A 241 -14.97 -20.81 -9.52
CA GLU A 241 -14.46 -21.61 -10.63
C GLU A 241 -13.30 -22.54 -10.21
N ILE A 242 -12.32 -22.01 -9.46
CA ILE A 242 -11.18 -22.78 -8.95
C ILE A 242 -11.63 -23.88 -7.96
N ALA A 243 -12.70 -23.63 -7.20
CA ALA A 243 -13.26 -24.62 -6.29
C ALA A 243 -13.90 -25.82 -7.03
N VAL A 244 -14.39 -25.59 -8.25
CA VAL A 244 -15.05 -26.63 -9.08
C VAL A 244 -14.09 -27.23 -10.12
N TYR A 245 -13.29 -26.40 -10.78
CA TYR A 245 -12.45 -26.80 -11.90
C TYR A 245 -10.96 -26.71 -11.54
N ARG A 246 -10.29 -27.85 -11.50
CA ARG A 246 -8.86 -27.95 -11.10
C ARG A 246 -7.90 -27.11 -11.96
N HIS A 247 -8.26 -26.83 -13.21
CA HIS A 247 -7.43 -26.11 -14.19
C HIS A 247 -8.01 -24.74 -14.58
N ALA A 248 -8.91 -24.18 -13.76
CA ALA A 248 -9.41 -22.83 -14.00
C ALA A 248 -8.26 -21.82 -14.01
N SER A 249 -8.28 -20.93 -15.01
CA SER A 249 -7.30 -19.84 -15.08
C SER A 249 -7.48 -18.89 -13.90
N SER A 250 -6.39 -18.41 -13.31
CA SER A 250 -6.45 -17.46 -12.20
C SER A 250 -6.79 -16.06 -12.69
N PHE A 251 -7.60 -15.33 -11.91
CA PHE A 251 -7.93 -13.93 -12.13
C PHE A 251 -7.51 -13.10 -10.91
N VAL A 252 -6.55 -12.17 -11.10
CA VAL A 252 -6.03 -11.28 -10.05
C VAL A 252 -5.81 -11.98 -8.70
N PRO A 253 -5.00 -13.05 -8.64
CA PRO A 253 -4.90 -13.94 -7.47
C PRO A 253 -4.38 -13.24 -6.21
N ALA A 254 -3.58 -12.18 -6.32
CA ALA A 254 -3.14 -11.36 -5.20
C ALA A 254 -4.15 -10.27 -4.80
N GLY A 255 -5.31 -10.22 -5.47
CA GLY A 255 -6.43 -9.35 -5.13
C GLY A 255 -6.27 -7.90 -5.57
N GLN A 256 -7.25 -7.09 -5.17
CA GLN A 256 -7.36 -5.68 -5.54
C GLN A 256 -6.90 -4.76 -4.40
N SER A 257 -6.36 -3.61 -4.77
CA SER A 257 -6.02 -2.51 -3.85
C SER A 257 -6.42 -1.15 -4.41
N THR A 258 -6.39 -0.12 -3.55
CA THR A 258 -6.64 1.27 -3.92
C THR A 258 -5.71 2.21 -3.17
N GLN A 259 -5.68 3.47 -3.57
CA GLN A 259 -4.94 4.54 -2.90
C GLN A 259 -5.82 5.77 -2.71
N MET A 260 -5.68 6.43 -1.56
CA MET A 260 -6.29 7.73 -1.24
C MET A 260 -5.20 8.73 -0.86
N ILE A 261 -5.36 9.97 -1.31
CA ILE A 261 -4.53 11.10 -0.91
C ILE A 261 -5.12 11.69 0.37
N VAL A 262 -4.28 11.96 1.35
CA VAL A 262 -4.66 12.45 2.67
C VAL A 262 -4.16 13.86 2.86
N GLY A 263 -5.06 14.78 3.20
CA GLY A 263 -4.71 16.19 3.47
C GLY A 263 -4.69 17.09 2.23
N ALA A 264 -5.10 16.61 1.05
CA ALA A 264 -5.36 17.47 -0.11
C ALA A 264 -6.76 18.14 -0.04
N THR A 265 -7.63 17.57 0.73
CA THR A 265 -9.04 17.98 0.94
C THR A 265 -9.37 17.93 2.44
N PRO A 266 -10.43 18.62 2.91
CA PRO A 266 -10.66 18.84 4.33
C PRO A 266 -11.27 17.65 5.09
N GLU A 267 -11.41 16.49 4.46
CA GLU A 267 -12.02 15.33 5.10
C GLU A 267 -11.26 14.92 6.37
N SER A 268 -12.04 14.59 7.41
CA SER A 268 -11.55 14.09 8.68
C SER A 268 -11.01 12.64 8.55
N ASP A 269 -10.23 12.21 9.55
CA ASP A 269 -9.77 10.82 9.62
C ASP A 269 -10.95 9.84 9.76
N TYR A 270 -12.02 10.27 10.46
CA TYR A 270 -13.26 9.49 10.57
C TYR A 270 -13.88 9.21 9.19
N GLN A 271 -14.04 10.25 8.37
CA GLN A 271 -14.57 10.08 7.01
C GLN A 271 -13.67 9.18 6.16
N ILE A 272 -12.36 9.34 6.25
CA ILE A 272 -11.40 8.49 5.53
C ILE A 272 -11.50 7.03 5.98
N MET A 273 -11.59 6.76 7.30
CA MET A 273 -11.68 5.41 7.84
C MET A 273 -13.02 4.75 7.51
N MET A 274 -14.13 5.49 7.55
CA MET A 274 -15.45 5.01 7.11
C MET A 274 -15.44 4.61 5.62
N VAL A 275 -14.78 5.40 4.77
CA VAL A 275 -14.60 5.04 3.35
C VAL A 275 -13.76 3.79 3.22
N ALA A 276 -12.64 3.68 3.94
CA ALA A 276 -11.75 2.52 3.89
C ALA A 276 -12.46 1.23 4.34
N GLU A 277 -13.20 1.28 5.44
CA GLU A 277 -13.99 0.16 5.95
C GLU A 277 -15.05 -0.31 4.93
N ASN A 278 -15.78 0.64 4.33
CA ASN A 278 -16.74 0.32 3.28
C ASN A 278 -16.08 -0.30 2.04
N LEU A 279 -14.87 0.13 1.69
CA LEU A 279 -14.11 -0.45 0.60
C LEU A 279 -13.70 -1.90 0.91
N TYR A 280 -13.26 -2.20 2.14
CA TYR A 280 -12.98 -3.57 2.56
C TYR A 280 -14.22 -4.45 2.55
N ARG A 281 -15.35 -3.96 3.08
CA ARG A 281 -16.60 -4.73 3.17
C ARG A 281 -17.25 -4.95 1.80
N LYS A 282 -17.32 -3.91 0.93
CA LYS A 282 -18.09 -3.95 -0.33
C LYS A 282 -17.29 -4.39 -1.55
N PHE A 283 -15.97 -4.18 -1.55
CA PHE A 283 -15.09 -4.48 -2.70
C PHE A 283 -14.04 -5.55 -2.38
N GLU A 284 -14.05 -6.11 -1.16
CA GLU A 284 -13.09 -7.13 -0.71
C GLU A 284 -11.63 -6.74 -0.97
N LEU A 285 -11.29 -5.46 -0.83
CA LEU A 285 -9.95 -4.98 -1.07
C LEU A 285 -8.93 -5.68 -0.16
N LYS A 286 -7.76 -5.96 -0.68
CA LYS A 286 -6.64 -6.45 0.13
C LYS A 286 -5.94 -5.34 0.88
N ARG A 287 -5.93 -4.11 0.33
CA ARG A 287 -5.30 -2.96 0.97
C ARG A 287 -5.83 -1.64 0.42
N VAL A 288 -5.98 -0.68 1.33
CA VAL A 288 -6.07 0.74 1.05
C VAL A 288 -4.71 1.36 1.37
N TYR A 289 -4.15 2.13 0.43
CA TYR A 289 -2.94 2.92 0.65
C TYR A 289 -3.33 4.36 0.92
N TYR A 290 -2.73 4.92 1.95
CA TYR A 290 -2.87 6.34 2.30
C TYR A 290 -1.60 7.05 1.87
N SER A 291 -1.74 8.20 1.21
CA SER A 291 -0.63 9.00 0.73
C SER A 291 -0.77 10.41 1.24
N ALA A 292 0.12 10.83 2.11
CA ALA A 292 0.17 12.22 2.54
C ALA A 292 0.33 13.14 1.33
N PHE A 293 -0.52 14.15 1.24
CA PHE A 293 -0.46 15.11 0.15
C PHE A 293 0.87 15.86 0.15
N VAL A 294 1.53 15.86 -1.02
CA VAL A 294 2.75 16.63 -1.27
C VAL A 294 2.39 17.77 -2.21
N SER A 295 2.67 19.00 -1.80
CA SER A 295 2.41 20.18 -2.62
C SER A 295 3.47 20.29 -3.72
N VAL A 296 3.16 19.72 -4.89
CA VAL A 296 4.02 19.77 -6.08
C VAL A 296 3.59 20.82 -7.09
N ASN A 297 2.40 21.38 -6.92
CA ASN A 297 1.80 22.39 -7.80
C ASN A 297 1.33 23.60 -7.00
N ALA A 298 1.55 24.78 -7.53
CA ALA A 298 0.92 26.00 -7.03
C ALA A 298 -0.49 26.11 -7.61
N ASP A 299 -1.50 25.79 -6.81
CA ASP A 299 -2.91 25.89 -7.18
C ASP A 299 -3.72 26.41 -6.00
N LYS A 300 -4.63 27.37 -6.23
CA LYS A 300 -5.42 28.03 -5.17
C LYS A 300 -6.37 27.07 -4.43
N GLU A 301 -6.72 25.96 -5.04
CA GLU A 301 -7.62 24.95 -4.45
C GLU A 301 -6.87 23.88 -3.66
N LEU A 302 -5.55 23.88 -3.72
CA LEU A 302 -4.72 22.99 -2.91
C LEU A 302 -4.36 23.66 -1.59
N PRO A 303 -4.31 22.90 -0.48
CA PRO A 303 -3.94 23.46 0.81
C PRO A 303 -2.46 23.89 0.82
N ALA A 304 -2.19 25.01 1.46
CA ALA A 304 -0.83 25.37 1.84
C ALA A 304 -0.37 24.43 2.97
N LEU A 305 0.82 23.88 2.85
CA LEU A 305 1.41 22.98 3.85
C LEU A 305 2.73 23.57 4.38
N PRO A 306 2.69 24.58 5.26
CA PRO A 306 3.90 25.21 5.79
C PRO A 306 4.77 24.23 6.60
N GLY A 307 4.17 23.19 7.19
CA GLY A 307 4.86 22.11 7.91
C GLY A 307 5.24 20.91 7.04
N GLY A 308 5.04 20.97 5.72
CA GLY A 308 5.26 19.84 4.81
C GLY A 308 4.12 18.82 4.80
N PRO A 309 4.31 17.67 4.13
CA PRO A 309 3.30 16.63 4.01
C PRO A 309 2.85 16.09 5.38
N PRO A 310 1.56 15.77 5.59
CA PRO A 310 1.03 15.30 6.88
C PRO A 310 1.38 13.82 7.13
N LEU A 311 2.66 13.51 7.20
CA LEU A 311 3.19 12.13 7.32
C LEU A 311 2.74 11.44 8.61
N LEU A 312 2.61 12.18 9.72
CA LEU A 312 2.16 11.59 10.98
C LEU A 312 0.69 11.18 10.90
N ARG A 313 -0.16 11.98 10.23
CA ARG A 313 -1.54 11.63 9.95
C ARG A 313 -1.65 10.38 9.07
N GLU A 314 -0.87 10.32 8.00
CA GLU A 314 -0.75 9.12 7.16
C GLU A 314 -0.40 7.89 8.00
N HIS A 315 0.60 8.02 8.88
CA HIS A 315 1.05 6.95 9.76
C HIS A 315 -0.06 6.48 10.72
N ARG A 316 -0.83 7.40 11.31
CA ARG A 316 -1.97 7.06 12.18
C ARG A 316 -3.09 6.33 11.42
N LEU A 317 -3.38 6.77 10.19
CA LEU A 317 -4.34 6.07 9.32
C LEU A 317 -3.89 4.65 8.99
N TYR A 318 -2.61 4.41 8.70
CA TYR A 318 -2.10 3.05 8.52
C TYR A 318 -2.20 2.19 9.79
N GLN A 319 -1.96 2.77 10.97
CA GLN A 319 -2.14 2.06 12.24
C GLN A 319 -3.61 1.69 12.46
N ALA A 320 -4.54 2.62 12.22
CA ALA A 320 -5.97 2.37 12.32
C ALA A 320 -6.49 1.36 11.28
N ASP A 321 -6.03 1.45 10.05
CA ASP A 321 -6.31 0.46 8.99
C ASP A 321 -5.91 -0.96 9.41
N TRP A 322 -4.78 -1.09 10.10
CA TRP A 322 -4.35 -2.36 10.66
C TRP A 322 -5.30 -2.88 11.75
N LEU A 323 -5.86 -1.98 12.58
CA LEU A 323 -6.86 -2.33 13.60
C LEU A 323 -8.16 -2.81 12.97
N LEU A 324 -8.66 -2.15 11.91
CA LEU A 324 -9.84 -2.59 11.18
C LEU A 324 -9.65 -4.01 10.60
N ARG A 325 -8.52 -4.25 9.93
CA ARG A 325 -8.34 -5.49 9.16
C ARG A 325 -8.00 -6.71 10.00
N PHE A 326 -7.32 -6.53 11.12
CA PHE A 326 -6.74 -7.66 11.87
C PHE A 326 -7.14 -7.75 13.34
N TYR A 327 -7.69 -6.69 13.92
CA TYR A 327 -8.03 -6.64 15.34
C TYR A 327 -9.54 -6.61 15.60
N GLY A 328 -10.33 -6.51 14.54
CA GLY A 328 -11.79 -6.48 14.66
C GLY A 328 -12.32 -5.19 15.27
N PHE A 329 -11.63 -4.07 15.06
CA PHE A 329 -12.18 -2.75 15.32
C PHE A 329 -13.05 -2.29 14.15
N GLU A 330 -13.99 -1.40 14.43
CA GLU A 330 -14.79 -0.69 13.44
C GLU A 330 -14.39 0.79 13.42
N ALA A 331 -14.69 1.48 12.30
CA ALA A 331 -14.25 2.87 12.14
C ALA A 331 -14.93 3.81 13.14
N ASP A 332 -16.22 3.58 13.43
CA ASP A 332 -17.02 4.32 14.40
C ASP A 332 -16.65 3.99 15.87
N GLU A 333 -15.99 2.86 16.12
CA GLU A 333 -15.39 2.53 17.42
C GLU A 333 -14.11 3.35 17.67
N LEU A 334 -13.32 3.58 16.61
CA LEU A 334 -12.05 4.31 16.71
C LEU A 334 -12.24 5.82 16.73
N LEU A 335 -13.19 6.36 15.97
CA LEU A 335 -13.43 7.79 15.79
C LEU A 335 -14.95 8.04 15.73
N SER A 336 -15.35 9.32 15.90
CA SER A 336 -16.74 9.75 15.82
C SER A 336 -16.82 11.15 15.21
N GLU A 337 -18.04 11.66 14.97
CA GLU A 337 -18.25 13.04 14.52
C GLU A 337 -17.75 14.06 15.53
N GLN A 338 -17.85 13.75 16.84
CA GLN A 338 -17.38 14.61 17.92
C GLN A 338 -15.86 14.55 18.09
N LYS A 339 -15.23 13.45 17.70
CA LYS A 339 -13.78 13.27 17.73
C LYS A 339 -13.30 12.69 16.39
N PRO A 340 -13.27 13.53 15.34
CA PRO A 340 -13.13 13.04 13.97
C PRO A 340 -11.69 12.74 13.54
N ASN A 341 -10.68 13.12 14.33
CA ASN A 341 -9.28 12.96 13.96
C ASN A 341 -8.49 12.18 15.02
N PHE A 342 -7.50 11.41 14.58
CA PHE A 342 -6.60 10.69 15.48
C PHE A 342 -5.69 11.62 16.27
N ASN A 343 -5.37 11.19 17.48
CA ASN A 343 -4.36 11.84 18.29
C ASN A 343 -2.99 11.75 17.62
N VAL A 344 -2.27 12.88 17.56
CA VAL A 344 -0.94 12.94 16.90
C VAL A 344 0.17 12.30 17.75
N LEU A 345 0.07 12.29 19.08
CA LEU A 345 1.07 11.73 19.98
C LEU A 345 0.81 10.25 20.33
N LEU A 346 -0.45 9.83 20.40
CA LEU A 346 -0.83 8.48 20.76
C LEU A 346 -1.15 7.66 19.50
N ASP A 347 -0.83 6.37 19.52
CA ASP A 347 -1.35 5.48 18.49
C ASP A 347 -2.86 5.25 18.67
N PRO A 348 -3.61 4.95 17.58
CA PRO A 348 -5.06 4.83 17.62
C PRO A 348 -5.58 3.84 18.65
N LYS A 349 -4.86 2.76 18.93
CA LYS A 349 -5.26 1.73 19.91
C LYS A 349 -5.07 2.22 21.34
N ALA A 350 -4.00 2.94 21.61
CA ALA A 350 -3.76 3.54 22.93
C ALA A 350 -4.77 4.67 23.19
N ASP A 351 -5.03 5.51 22.19
CA ASP A 351 -6.04 6.58 22.28
C ASP A 351 -7.45 6.00 22.54
N TRP A 352 -7.80 4.92 21.86
CA TRP A 352 -9.05 4.20 22.10
C TRP A 352 -9.13 3.66 23.55
N ALA A 353 -8.08 2.98 24.01
CA ALA A 353 -8.06 2.39 25.34
C ALA A 353 -8.16 3.43 26.47
N LEU A 354 -7.55 4.60 26.28
CA LEU A 354 -7.68 5.73 27.24
C LEU A 354 -9.09 6.30 27.31
N ARG A 355 -9.83 6.29 26.20
CA ARG A 355 -11.24 6.70 26.16
C ARG A 355 -12.21 5.67 26.73
N HIS A 356 -11.72 4.44 26.95
CA HIS A 356 -12.50 3.31 27.46
C HIS A 356 -11.85 2.69 28.68
N LEU A 357 -11.37 3.53 29.62
CA LEU A 357 -10.70 3.08 30.84
C LEU A 357 -11.61 2.22 31.73
N GLU A 358 -12.94 2.33 31.58
CA GLU A 358 -13.94 1.48 32.24
C GLU A 358 -13.82 -0.01 31.87
N LEU A 359 -13.21 -0.32 30.73
CA LEU A 359 -12.95 -1.71 30.29
C LEU A 359 -11.67 -2.29 30.86
N PHE A 360 -10.87 -1.48 31.53
CA PHE A 360 -9.52 -1.84 32.01
C PHE A 360 -9.42 -1.76 33.53
N PRO A 361 -8.51 -2.54 34.16
CA PRO A 361 -7.56 -3.47 33.56
C PRO A 361 -8.18 -4.80 33.14
N VAL A 362 -7.63 -5.42 32.09
CA VAL A 362 -8.03 -6.71 31.57
C VAL A 362 -7.26 -7.85 32.26
N GLU A 363 -7.93 -8.82 32.84
CA GLU A 363 -7.29 -10.02 33.39
C GLU A 363 -6.84 -10.97 32.27
N ILE A 364 -5.56 -11.06 32.02
CA ILE A 364 -4.96 -11.79 30.88
C ILE A 364 -5.31 -13.30 30.91
N ASN A 365 -5.36 -13.88 32.12
CA ASN A 365 -5.62 -15.30 32.27
C ASN A 365 -7.08 -15.71 32.01
N ARG A 366 -8.02 -14.75 31.95
CA ARG A 366 -9.47 -15.00 31.81
C ARG A 366 -10.11 -14.35 30.59
N ALA A 367 -9.64 -13.17 30.21
CA ALA A 367 -10.26 -12.36 29.15
C ALA A 367 -10.37 -13.11 27.81
N ASP A 368 -11.41 -12.83 27.05
CA ASP A 368 -11.55 -13.37 25.70
C ASP A 368 -10.50 -12.81 24.74
N TYR A 369 -10.34 -13.47 23.60
CA TYR A 369 -9.34 -13.10 22.60
C TYR A 369 -9.56 -11.68 22.05
N ARG A 370 -10.80 -11.25 21.86
CA ARG A 370 -11.11 -9.94 21.30
C ARG A 370 -10.73 -8.84 22.29
N MET A 371 -11.02 -9.05 23.58
CA MET A 371 -10.66 -8.11 24.62
C MET A 371 -9.12 -8.00 24.78
N ILE A 372 -8.41 -9.13 24.72
CA ILE A 372 -6.93 -9.13 24.72
C ILE A 372 -6.37 -8.33 23.53
N LEU A 373 -6.97 -8.41 22.36
CA LEU A 373 -6.57 -7.63 21.18
C LEU A 373 -6.77 -6.12 21.35
N ARG A 374 -7.67 -5.68 22.22
CA ARG A 374 -7.89 -4.26 22.50
C ARG A 374 -6.85 -3.65 23.41
N VAL A 375 -6.09 -4.47 24.13
CA VAL A 375 -5.03 -3.99 25.03
C VAL A 375 -3.88 -3.37 24.23
N PRO A 376 -3.47 -2.10 24.50
CA PRO A 376 -2.27 -1.52 23.93
C PRO A 376 -1.02 -2.37 24.19
N GLY A 377 -0.14 -2.51 23.21
CA GLY A 377 1.06 -3.32 23.33
C GLY A 377 0.88 -4.83 23.11
N ILE A 378 -0.35 -5.32 22.91
CA ILE A 378 -0.61 -6.72 22.55
C ILE A 378 -1.03 -6.80 21.07
N GLY A 379 -0.23 -7.53 20.29
CA GLY A 379 -0.49 -7.78 18.87
C GLY A 379 -1.23 -9.11 18.64
N VAL A 380 -1.71 -9.34 17.41
CA VAL A 380 -2.42 -10.58 17.01
C VAL A 380 -1.64 -11.84 17.41
N LYS A 381 -0.33 -11.91 17.05
CA LYS A 381 0.52 -13.06 17.38
C LYS A 381 0.67 -13.25 18.89
N SER A 382 0.83 -12.16 19.65
CA SER A 382 0.95 -12.22 21.12
C SER A 382 -0.37 -12.64 21.74
N ALA A 383 -1.51 -12.11 21.31
CA ALA A 383 -2.82 -12.51 21.80
C ALA A 383 -3.11 -14.01 21.56
N GLN A 384 -2.79 -14.53 20.36
CA GLN A 384 -2.92 -15.95 20.05
C GLN A 384 -2.03 -16.83 20.97
N ARG A 385 -0.79 -16.40 21.21
CA ARG A 385 0.14 -17.09 22.10
C ARG A 385 -0.35 -17.07 23.54
N ILE A 386 -0.88 -15.95 24.03
CA ILE A 386 -1.48 -15.82 25.36
C ILE A 386 -2.62 -16.82 25.52
N VAL A 387 -3.61 -16.82 24.61
CA VAL A 387 -4.75 -17.74 24.69
C VAL A 387 -4.34 -19.21 24.66
N ARG A 388 -3.26 -19.52 23.94
CA ARG A 388 -2.71 -20.89 23.90
C ARG A 388 -1.96 -21.23 25.19
N ALA A 389 -1.07 -20.37 25.63
CA ALA A 389 -0.17 -20.63 26.76
C ALA A 389 -0.93 -20.73 28.10
N ARG A 390 -1.95 -19.89 28.34
CA ARG A 390 -2.74 -19.93 29.59
C ARG A 390 -3.54 -21.21 29.78
N LYS A 391 -3.69 -22.07 28.76
CA LYS A 391 -4.27 -23.41 28.90
C LYS A 391 -3.40 -24.35 29.75
N ASN A 392 -2.10 -24.09 29.80
CA ASN A 392 -1.13 -24.92 30.53
C ASN A 392 -0.81 -24.40 31.93
N GLY A 393 -1.28 -23.20 32.27
CA GLY A 393 -1.04 -22.57 33.57
C GLY A 393 -1.27 -21.07 33.53
N ALA A 394 -1.41 -20.45 34.70
CA ALA A 394 -1.56 -19.01 34.79
C ALA A 394 -0.28 -18.29 34.36
N LEU A 395 -0.42 -17.26 33.52
CA LEU A 395 0.68 -16.45 33.02
C LEU A 395 1.00 -15.29 33.97
N ALA A 396 2.29 -15.06 34.17
CA ALA A 396 2.85 -13.91 34.88
C ALA A 396 3.35 -12.86 33.86
N PHE A 397 3.73 -11.68 34.30
CA PHE A 397 4.24 -10.60 33.44
C PHE A 397 5.52 -10.98 32.69
N GLU A 398 6.38 -11.79 33.32
CA GLU A 398 7.60 -12.34 32.73
C GLU A 398 7.31 -13.23 31.53
N ASP A 399 6.24 -14.02 31.63
CA ASP A 399 5.79 -14.87 30.51
C ASP A 399 5.23 -14.04 29.37
N LEU A 400 4.49 -12.99 29.67
CA LEU A 400 3.99 -12.05 28.67
C LEU A 400 5.14 -11.38 27.89
N LYS A 401 6.23 -11.03 28.57
CA LYS A 401 7.44 -10.50 27.94
C LYS A 401 8.06 -11.51 26.96
N LYS A 402 8.20 -12.78 27.37
CA LYS A 402 8.70 -13.88 26.52
C LYS A 402 7.78 -14.15 25.32
N ILE A 403 6.48 -14.01 25.50
CA ILE A 403 5.46 -14.15 24.44
C ILE A 403 5.57 -13.03 23.38
N GLY A 404 6.20 -11.89 23.73
CA GLY A 404 6.38 -10.74 22.85
C GLY A 404 5.34 -9.63 23.05
N VAL A 405 4.80 -9.51 24.25
CA VAL A 405 3.98 -8.37 24.66
C VAL A 405 4.88 -7.16 24.93
N THR A 406 4.50 -6.00 24.41
CA THR A 406 5.18 -4.73 24.69
C THR A 406 4.71 -4.21 26.05
N LEU A 407 5.30 -4.74 27.14
CA LEU A 407 4.89 -4.46 28.52
C LEU A 407 4.86 -2.96 28.83
N LYS A 408 5.81 -2.17 28.31
CA LYS A 408 5.82 -0.70 28.48
C LYS A 408 4.48 -0.04 28.13
N ARG A 409 3.74 -0.60 27.20
CA ARG A 409 2.41 -0.11 26.79
C ARG A 409 1.27 -0.85 27.49
N ALA A 410 1.42 -2.15 27.71
CA ALA A 410 0.35 -3.01 28.21
C ALA A 410 0.12 -2.92 29.73
N LEU A 411 1.17 -2.62 30.51
CA LEU A 411 1.14 -2.73 31.98
C LEU A 411 0.05 -1.88 32.66
N TYR A 412 -0.39 -0.79 32.03
CA TYR A 412 -1.45 0.08 32.55
C TYR A 412 -2.86 -0.50 32.35
N PHE A 413 -2.98 -1.47 31.46
CA PHE A 413 -4.27 -1.98 30.96
C PHE A 413 -4.52 -3.44 31.29
N ILE A 414 -3.62 -4.12 32.03
CA ILE A 414 -3.73 -5.56 32.29
C ILE A 414 -3.44 -5.94 33.74
N THR A 415 -4.05 -7.06 34.14
CA THR A 415 -3.68 -7.80 35.34
C THR A 415 -3.27 -9.23 34.98
N CYS A 416 -2.42 -9.81 35.83
CA CYS A 416 -2.09 -11.23 35.83
C CYS A 416 -2.46 -11.81 37.21
N SER A 417 -3.40 -12.75 37.25
CA SER A 417 -3.93 -13.35 38.48
C SER A 417 -4.42 -12.28 39.47
N GLY A 418 -5.18 -11.30 38.95
CA GLY A 418 -5.78 -10.20 39.71
C GLY A 418 -4.83 -9.10 40.18
N LYS A 419 -3.55 -9.15 39.80
CA LYS A 419 -2.55 -8.16 40.23
C LYS A 419 -2.00 -7.38 39.02
N MET A 420 -1.83 -6.07 39.18
CA MET A 420 -1.07 -5.23 38.25
C MET A 420 0.44 -5.44 38.50
N MET A 421 1.25 -5.17 37.46
CA MET A 421 2.72 -5.29 37.55
C MET A 421 3.32 -4.35 38.60
N TYR A 422 2.77 -3.15 38.67
CA TYR A 422 3.12 -2.13 39.67
C TYR A 422 1.82 -1.45 40.14
N PRO A 423 1.77 -0.94 41.40
CA PRO A 423 0.68 -0.07 41.82
C PRO A 423 0.61 1.15 40.87
N THR A 424 -0.40 1.19 40.05
CA THR A 424 -0.52 2.18 38.97
C THR A 424 -1.87 2.85 39.06
N LYS A 425 -1.89 4.18 38.96
CA LYS A 425 -3.13 4.93 38.82
C LYS A 425 -3.71 4.70 37.43
N ILE A 426 -4.95 4.26 37.38
CA ILE A 426 -5.72 4.14 36.12
C ILE A 426 -6.40 5.49 35.88
N GLU A 427 -5.60 6.47 35.51
CA GLU A 427 -6.01 7.81 35.19
C GLU A 427 -5.46 8.19 33.81
N GLU A 428 -6.28 8.81 32.95
CA GLU A 428 -5.92 9.17 31.58
C GLU A 428 -4.62 9.99 31.54
N ASP A 429 -4.52 11.03 32.36
CA ASP A 429 -3.35 11.93 32.39
C ASP A 429 -2.06 11.21 32.79
N TYR A 430 -2.14 10.34 33.79
CA TYR A 430 -0.99 9.58 34.25
C TYR A 430 -0.50 8.60 33.18
N ILE A 431 -1.42 7.83 32.59
CA ILE A 431 -1.10 6.84 31.57
C ILE A 431 -0.55 7.52 30.32
N THR A 432 -1.20 8.60 29.88
CA THR A 432 -0.77 9.36 28.70
C THR A 432 0.65 9.87 28.82
N ARG A 433 1.01 10.51 29.94
CA ARG A 433 2.39 10.98 30.18
C ARG A 433 3.43 9.86 30.08
N ASN A 434 3.09 8.67 30.55
CA ASN A 434 3.99 7.53 30.52
C ASN A 434 4.05 6.79 29.17
N LEU A 435 2.99 6.93 28.32
CA LEU A 435 2.96 6.37 27.00
C LEU A 435 3.71 7.22 25.98
N ILE A 436 3.67 8.55 26.13
CA ILE A 436 4.35 9.48 25.23
C ILE A 436 5.87 9.38 25.47
N SER A 437 6.61 9.14 24.41
CA SER A 437 8.07 9.09 24.47
C SER A 437 8.66 10.50 24.49
N ASN A 438 9.58 10.77 25.41
CA ASN A 438 10.34 12.05 25.46
C ASN A 438 11.18 12.28 24.19
N LYS A 439 11.29 11.29 23.30
CA LYS A 439 12.00 11.37 22.01
C LYS A 439 11.08 11.69 20.83
N GLU A 440 9.77 11.68 21.04
CA GLU A 440 8.82 12.02 19.97
C GLU A 440 8.88 13.55 19.74
N LYS A 441 9.27 13.94 18.52
CA LYS A 441 9.20 15.33 18.09
C LYS A 441 7.73 15.72 17.94
N LEU A 442 7.34 16.82 18.54
CA LEU A 442 6.03 17.41 18.34
C LEU A 442 5.84 17.79 16.86
N PRO A 443 4.63 17.64 16.33
CA PRO A 443 4.31 18.18 15.01
C PRO A 443 4.56 19.67 14.93
N PHE A 444 4.82 20.18 13.73
CA PHE A 444 4.96 21.62 13.49
C PHE A 444 3.78 22.39 14.06
N GLY A 445 4.03 23.42 14.85
CA GLY A 445 3.00 24.24 15.48
C GLY A 445 2.40 23.67 16.78
N ALA A 446 2.83 22.49 17.23
CA ALA A 446 2.37 21.91 18.50
C ALA A 446 3.24 22.31 19.72
N ASP A 447 4.26 23.13 19.52
CA ASP A 447 5.12 23.63 20.58
C ASP A 447 4.31 24.41 21.62
N GLY A 448 4.36 23.99 22.88
CA GLY A 448 3.59 24.62 23.98
C GLY A 448 2.19 24.04 24.21
N MET A 449 1.77 23.04 23.44
CA MET A 449 0.50 22.34 23.66
C MET A 449 0.55 21.36 24.82
N THR A 450 -0.56 21.17 25.50
CA THR A 450 -0.67 20.14 26.53
C THR A 450 -0.83 18.76 25.87
N TYR A 451 -0.26 17.71 26.50
CA TYR A 451 -0.35 16.33 26.01
C TYR A 451 -1.79 15.77 25.98
N LYS A 452 -2.74 16.46 26.60
CA LYS A 452 -4.16 16.07 26.66
C LYS A 452 -4.89 16.18 25.31
N GLN A 453 -4.44 17.04 24.43
CA GLN A 453 -5.26 17.43 23.30
C GLN A 453 -4.41 17.77 22.09
N LEU A 454 -4.08 16.74 21.36
CA LEU A 454 -3.22 16.83 20.20
C LEU A 454 -3.92 16.25 18.97
N SER A 455 -5.12 16.77 18.70
CA SER A 455 -5.74 16.70 17.39
C SER A 455 -5.31 17.93 16.58
N LEU A 456 -4.88 17.74 15.35
CA LEU A 456 -4.53 18.84 14.44
C LEU A 456 -5.71 19.77 14.13
N PHE A 457 -6.93 19.42 14.55
CA PHE A 457 -8.17 20.12 14.22
C PHE A 457 -9.07 20.33 15.44
N ASP A 458 -8.48 20.36 16.63
CA ASP A 458 -9.24 20.58 17.85
C ASP A 458 -9.39 22.08 18.07
N ASP A 459 -10.61 22.60 17.86
CA ASP A 459 -10.95 24.05 17.96
C ASP A 459 -10.80 24.60 19.37
N ASP A 460 -10.70 23.76 20.41
CA ASP A 460 -10.56 24.17 21.81
C ASP A 460 -9.10 24.44 22.24
N MET A 461 -8.14 24.45 21.30
CA MET A 461 -6.73 24.64 21.62
C MET A 461 -6.31 26.09 21.62
N PRO A 462 -5.84 26.66 22.76
CA PRO A 462 -5.52 28.09 22.89
C PRO A 462 -4.23 28.50 22.16
N GLY A 463 -3.95 28.06 21.00
CA GLY A 463 -2.77 28.43 20.21
C GLY A 463 -3.02 28.45 18.71
N TRP A 464 -3.98 27.71 18.23
CA TRP A 464 -4.26 27.55 16.79
C TRP A 464 -4.93 28.79 16.16
N GLN A 465 -5.72 29.51 16.95
CA GLN A 465 -6.31 30.78 16.47
C GLN A 465 -5.25 31.84 16.10
N LYS A 466 -4.04 31.76 16.69
CA LYS A 466 -2.92 32.65 16.33
C LYS A 466 -2.18 32.24 15.07
N ILE A 467 -2.27 30.97 14.67
CA ILE A 467 -1.60 30.45 13.47
C ILE A 467 -2.50 30.58 12.24
N ALA A 468 -3.81 30.38 12.39
CA ALA A 468 -4.80 30.61 11.34
C ALA A 468 -5.09 32.07 11.04
N GLY A 469 -4.76 32.98 11.94
CA GLY A 469 -4.95 34.44 11.82
C GLY A 469 -3.70 35.24 11.43
N GLY A 470 -2.60 34.56 11.10
CA GLY A 470 -1.41 35.15 10.54
C GLY A 470 -1.68 35.63 9.12
N THR A 471 -2.06 36.87 9.00
CA THR A 471 -2.13 37.68 7.78
C THR A 471 -0.94 37.40 6.84
N LEU A 472 -1.28 37.09 5.60
CA LEU A 472 -0.61 37.41 4.33
C LEU A 472 0.87 37.77 4.38
#